data_dd5234fdd72d26d1eae0295b2d394f28
#
_entry.id   dd5234fdd72d26d1eae0295b2d394f28
#
_cell.length_a   1.000
_cell.length_b   1.000
_cell.length_c   1.000
_cell.angle_alpha   90.00
_cell.angle_beta   90.00
_cell.angle_gamma   90.00
#
_symmetry.space_group_name_H-M   'P 1'
#
loop_
_entity.id
_entity.type
_entity.pdbx_description
1 polymer ?
#
loop_
_entity_poly.entity_id
_entity_poly.type
_entity_poly.pdbx_seq_one_letter_code
_entity_poly.pdbx_strand_id
1 'polypeptide(L)'
;LSLYAFLLEEEDELADRYLQTVKGYIDFYSRLLGPYPYEKFALVENSRQTGYGMPSFTLMGSRIIRFPFILHSSYPHEILHNWWGNGVFPDLGQGNWSEGLTAYLADHLLLELKGKGAQYRFQEMMKFSNYVNKENDFPLSAFGYRDSMASQAIGYAKLLMVFHMLRTEVGDENFLKSLKRF
;
A
#
# COMPACT_ATOMS: atom_id res chain seq x y z
N LEU A 1 8.86 -19.52 -3.37
CA LEU A 1 9.07 -18.10 -3.65
C LEU A 1 10.55 -17.74 -3.44
N SER A 2 11.22 -17.18 -4.45
CA SER A 2 12.58 -16.67 -4.35
C SER A 2 12.58 -15.19 -3.95
N LEU A 3 13.47 -14.82 -3.01
CA LEU A 3 13.57 -13.44 -2.51
C LEU A 3 14.96 -12.90 -2.81
N TYR A 4 15.03 -11.65 -3.30
CA TYR A 4 16.27 -10.98 -3.69
C TYR A 4 16.34 -9.58 -3.10
N ALA A 5 17.56 -9.12 -2.81
CA ALA A 5 17.84 -7.71 -2.52
C ALA A 5 18.97 -7.23 -3.43
N PHE A 6 18.75 -6.14 -4.14
CA PHE A 6 19.73 -5.49 -4.99
C PHE A 6 20.02 -4.11 -4.40
N LEU A 7 21.13 -3.98 -3.73
CA LEU A 7 21.60 -2.77 -3.07
C LEU A 7 22.72 -2.13 -3.90
N LEU A 8 22.87 -0.82 -3.79
CA LEU A 8 23.95 -0.07 -4.48
C LEU A 8 25.30 -0.30 -3.83
N GLU A 9 25.31 -0.62 -2.53
CA GLU A 9 26.50 -0.94 -1.74
C GLU A 9 26.27 -2.27 -1.02
N GLU A 10 27.34 -2.94 -0.60
CA GLU A 10 27.28 -4.19 0.16
C GLU A 10 26.83 -3.92 1.59
N GLU A 11 25.58 -4.23 1.91
CA GLU A 11 24.94 -4.04 3.22
C GLU A 11 24.12 -5.28 3.60
N ASP A 12 24.79 -6.37 3.95
CA ASP A 12 24.15 -7.67 4.22
C ASP A 12 23.09 -7.59 5.33
N GLU A 13 23.34 -6.86 6.41
CA GLU A 13 22.36 -6.70 7.50
C GLU A 13 21.09 -5.95 7.05
N LEU A 14 21.24 -4.99 6.15
CA LEU A 14 20.11 -4.27 5.58
C LEU A 14 19.29 -5.20 4.66
N ALA A 15 19.98 -5.92 3.78
CA ALA A 15 19.38 -6.91 2.90
C ALA A 15 18.59 -7.94 3.68
N ASP A 16 19.20 -8.57 4.68
CA ASP A 16 18.58 -9.61 5.50
C ASP A 16 17.33 -9.11 6.22
N ARG A 17 17.36 -7.92 6.81
CA ARG A 17 16.18 -7.32 7.46
C ARG A 17 15.00 -7.16 6.48
N TYR A 18 15.26 -6.67 5.27
CA TYR A 18 14.22 -6.52 4.25
C TYR A 18 13.70 -7.85 3.75
N LEU A 19 14.59 -8.82 3.50
CA LEU A 19 14.20 -10.15 3.03
C LEU A 19 13.37 -10.92 4.07
N GLN A 20 13.74 -10.86 5.35
CA GLN A 20 12.94 -11.46 6.43
C GLN A 20 11.58 -10.77 6.56
N THR A 21 11.56 -9.44 6.48
CA THR A 21 10.33 -8.65 6.59
C THR A 21 9.37 -8.92 5.44
N VAL A 22 9.84 -8.96 4.19
CA VAL A 22 8.98 -9.21 3.04
C VAL A 22 8.38 -10.63 3.06
N LYS A 23 9.15 -11.63 3.51
CA LYS A 23 8.63 -12.99 3.69
C LYS A 23 7.41 -13.00 4.61
N GLY A 24 7.51 -12.32 5.76
CA GLY A 24 6.39 -12.19 6.69
C GLY A 24 5.16 -11.51 6.09
N TYR A 25 5.34 -10.44 5.32
CA TYR A 25 4.22 -9.75 4.66
C TYR A 25 3.61 -10.57 3.53
N ILE A 26 4.41 -11.23 2.71
CA ILE A 26 3.88 -12.10 1.65
C ILE A 26 3.09 -13.26 2.25
N ASP A 27 3.58 -13.88 3.32
CA ASP A 27 2.86 -14.93 4.03
C ASP A 27 1.53 -14.40 4.66
N PHE A 28 1.56 -13.20 5.23
CA PHE A 28 0.38 -12.56 5.80
C PHE A 28 -0.68 -12.25 4.74
N TYR A 29 -0.30 -11.56 3.67
CA TYR A 29 -1.22 -11.19 2.59
C TYR A 29 -1.69 -12.38 1.77
N SER A 30 -0.86 -13.42 1.60
CA SER A 30 -1.29 -14.65 0.94
C SER A 30 -2.40 -15.37 1.70
N ARG A 31 -2.38 -15.34 3.04
CA ARG A 31 -3.50 -15.86 3.85
C ARG A 31 -4.74 -14.97 3.78
N LEU A 32 -4.54 -13.66 3.71
CA LEU A 32 -5.61 -12.67 3.72
C LEU A 32 -6.33 -12.56 2.38
N LEU A 33 -5.60 -12.57 1.26
CA LEU A 33 -6.08 -12.18 -0.07
C LEU A 33 -6.01 -13.29 -1.13
N GLY A 34 -5.24 -14.34 -0.87
CA GLY A 34 -4.94 -15.38 -1.85
C GLY A 34 -3.46 -15.42 -2.23
N PRO A 35 -3.02 -16.41 -3.01
CA PRO A 35 -1.62 -16.66 -3.28
C PRO A 35 -0.93 -15.42 -3.87
N TYR A 36 0.34 -15.25 -3.50
CA TYR A 36 1.19 -14.24 -4.11
C TYR A 36 1.29 -14.50 -5.63
N PRO A 37 1.06 -13.48 -6.49
CA PRO A 37 0.86 -13.72 -7.92
C PRO A 37 2.14 -13.96 -8.73
N TYR A 38 3.32 -13.95 -8.11
CA TYR A 38 4.61 -14.08 -8.79
C TYR A 38 5.49 -15.18 -8.17
N GLU A 39 6.49 -15.66 -8.91
CA GLU A 39 7.43 -16.68 -8.44
C GLU A 39 8.58 -16.12 -7.59
N LYS A 40 8.81 -14.80 -7.66
CA LYS A 40 9.87 -14.10 -6.93
C LYS A 40 9.40 -12.76 -6.41
N PHE A 41 10.14 -12.23 -5.44
CA PHE A 41 10.07 -10.82 -5.07
C PHE A 41 11.49 -10.24 -4.95
N ALA A 42 11.69 -8.99 -5.37
CA ALA A 42 12.96 -8.30 -5.19
C ALA A 42 12.78 -6.93 -4.53
N LEU A 43 13.65 -6.61 -3.59
CA LEU A 43 13.92 -5.25 -3.18
C LEU A 43 15.01 -4.68 -4.08
N VAL A 44 14.79 -3.50 -4.65
CA VAL A 44 15.76 -2.84 -5.52
C VAL A 44 16.00 -1.42 -5.02
N GLU A 45 17.22 -1.15 -4.59
CA GLU A 45 17.63 0.20 -4.21
C GLU A 45 17.85 1.08 -5.45
N ASN A 46 17.43 2.34 -5.37
CA ASN A 46 17.63 3.30 -6.47
C ASN A 46 17.90 4.73 -5.95
N SER A 47 18.34 5.62 -6.84
CA SER A 47 18.70 6.99 -6.49
C SER A 47 17.50 7.91 -6.22
N ARG A 48 16.28 7.56 -6.66
CA ARG A 48 15.06 8.36 -6.41
C ARG A 48 14.54 8.10 -5.01
N GLN A 49 14.30 9.15 -4.24
CA GLN A 49 13.91 9.05 -2.83
C GLN A 49 12.40 8.82 -2.66
N THR A 50 11.92 7.71 -3.16
CA THR A 50 10.51 7.29 -3.10
C THR A 50 10.40 5.77 -3.12
N GLY A 51 9.21 5.23 -2.84
CA GLY A 51 8.84 3.83 -3.04
C GLY A 51 7.99 3.69 -4.30
N TYR A 52 8.16 2.58 -5.03
CA TYR A 52 7.30 2.16 -6.13
C TYR A 52 7.11 0.65 -6.08
N GLY A 53 5.85 0.21 -5.96
CA GLY A 53 5.46 -1.17 -6.14
C GLY A 53 5.40 -1.54 -7.62
N MET A 54 6.22 -2.49 -8.01
CA MET A 54 6.31 -3.01 -9.37
C MET A 54 5.94 -4.50 -9.40
N PRO A 55 5.58 -5.06 -10.55
CA PRO A 55 5.32 -6.49 -10.66
C PRO A 55 6.52 -7.33 -10.18
N SER A 56 6.37 -8.03 -9.07
CA SER A 56 7.39 -8.87 -8.44
C SER A 56 8.62 -8.17 -7.86
N PHE A 57 8.60 -6.84 -7.68
CA PHE A 57 9.68 -6.12 -6.98
C PHE A 57 9.21 -4.75 -6.47
N THR A 58 10.01 -4.15 -5.59
CA THR A 58 9.81 -2.80 -5.09
C THR A 58 11.08 -1.99 -5.32
N LEU A 59 10.94 -0.80 -5.91
CA LEU A 59 12.01 0.21 -5.96
C LEU A 59 11.94 1.06 -4.70
N MET A 60 13.05 1.19 -3.96
CA MET A 60 13.15 2.00 -2.75
C MET A 60 14.35 2.93 -2.84
N GLY A 61 14.14 4.21 -2.50
CA GLY A 61 15.19 5.20 -2.53
C GLY A 61 16.29 4.95 -1.48
N SER A 62 17.54 5.22 -1.84
CA SER A 62 18.73 4.94 -1.02
C SER A 62 18.68 5.52 0.40
N ARG A 63 18.10 6.72 0.59
CA ARG A 63 17.92 7.29 1.93
C ARG A 63 16.75 6.65 2.65
N ILE A 64 15.66 6.38 1.94
CA ILE A 64 14.41 5.87 2.50
C ILE A 64 14.63 4.47 3.06
N ILE A 65 15.29 3.59 2.32
CA ILE A 65 15.53 2.20 2.70
C ILE A 65 16.28 2.05 4.04
N ARG A 66 17.03 3.06 4.47
CA ARG A 66 17.80 3.06 5.72
C ARG A 66 17.02 3.53 6.94
N PHE A 67 15.79 4.04 6.76
CA PHE A 67 14.93 4.39 7.89
C PHE A 67 14.20 3.15 8.43
N PRO A 68 14.39 2.79 9.73
CA PRO A 68 13.81 1.55 10.27
C PRO A 68 12.27 1.48 10.18
N PHE A 69 11.59 2.63 10.24
CA PHE A 69 10.13 2.68 10.19
C PHE A 69 9.56 2.31 8.81
N ILE A 70 10.35 2.39 7.74
CA ILE A 70 9.93 2.03 6.38
C ILE A 70 9.53 0.57 6.30
N LEU A 71 10.20 -0.32 7.03
CA LEU A 71 9.86 -1.74 7.11
C LEU A 71 8.40 -1.99 7.55
N HIS A 72 7.78 -1.03 8.25
CA HIS A 72 6.44 -1.17 8.82
C HIS A 72 5.44 -0.10 8.34
N SER A 73 5.84 0.70 7.34
CA SER A 73 5.02 1.74 6.72
C SER A 73 4.99 1.59 5.20
N SER A 74 5.90 2.24 4.48
CA SER A 74 5.89 2.21 3.01
C SER A 74 6.19 0.83 2.42
N TYR A 75 7.04 0.02 3.06
CA TYR A 75 7.42 -1.27 2.49
C TYR A 75 6.25 -2.25 2.35
N PRO A 76 5.40 -2.49 3.38
CA PRO A 76 4.20 -3.32 3.19
C PRO A 76 3.20 -2.74 2.19
N HIS A 77 3.10 -1.41 2.05
CA HIS A 77 2.30 -0.76 1.03
C HIS A 77 2.77 -1.15 -0.38
N GLU A 78 4.06 -0.99 -0.67
CA GLU A 78 4.63 -1.35 -1.97
C GLU A 78 4.59 -2.87 -2.24
N ILE A 79 4.71 -3.71 -1.21
CA ILE A 79 4.54 -5.17 -1.35
C ILE A 79 3.10 -5.51 -1.74
N LEU A 80 2.11 -4.88 -1.12
CA LEU A 80 0.70 -5.16 -1.37
C LEU A 80 0.27 -4.78 -2.79
N HIS A 81 0.93 -3.83 -3.42
CA HIS A 81 0.73 -3.53 -4.83
C HIS A 81 0.96 -4.72 -5.77
N ASN A 82 1.62 -5.80 -5.32
CA ASN A 82 1.69 -7.02 -6.11
C ASN A 82 0.33 -7.73 -6.27
N TRP A 83 -0.63 -7.52 -5.36
CA TRP A 83 -2.02 -7.95 -5.52
C TRP A 83 -2.85 -6.86 -6.20
N TRP A 84 -2.79 -5.62 -5.71
CA TRP A 84 -3.61 -4.49 -6.14
C TRP A 84 -2.79 -3.47 -6.94
N GLY A 85 -3.05 -3.35 -8.21
CA GLY A 85 -2.31 -2.50 -9.13
C GLY A 85 -1.41 -3.27 -10.08
N ASN A 86 -0.77 -4.36 -9.63
CA ASN A 86 0.11 -5.19 -10.46
C ASN A 86 -0.39 -6.63 -10.65
N GLY A 87 -1.16 -7.19 -9.74
CA GLY A 87 -1.85 -8.48 -9.88
C GLY A 87 -3.24 -8.28 -10.51
N VAL A 88 -4.04 -7.41 -9.91
CA VAL A 88 -5.32 -6.94 -10.47
C VAL A 88 -5.14 -5.47 -10.85
N PHE A 89 -5.25 -5.18 -12.14
CA PHE A 89 -5.03 -3.84 -12.69
C PHE A 89 -6.29 -2.96 -12.59
N PRO A 90 -6.19 -1.71 -12.06
CA PRO A 90 -7.28 -0.76 -12.16
C PRO A 90 -7.47 -0.29 -13.62
N ASP A 91 -8.71 -0.12 -14.05
CA ASP A 91 -9.00 0.69 -15.23
C ASP A 91 -8.81 2.17 -14.85
N LEU A 92 -7.68 2.74 -15.23
CA LEU A 92 -7.36 4.14 -14.90
C LEU A 92 -8.35 5.15 -15.48
N GLY A 93 -9.12 4.77 -16.51
CA GLY A 93 -10.23 5.58 -17.02
C GLY A 93 -11.43 5.66 -16.06
N GLN A 94 -11.51 4.74 -15.09
CA GLN A 94 -12.52 4.68 -14.04
C GLN A 94 -11.96 5.01 -12.65
N GLY A 95 -10.71 5.45 -12.57
CA GLY A 95 -10.01 5.83 -11.35
C GLY A 95 -9.11 4.75 -10.77
N ASN A 96 -8.00 5.17 -10.18
CA ASN A 96 -7.03 4.30 -9.54
C ASN A 96 -7.46 3.91 -8.11
N TRP A 97 -8.33 2.92 -8.01
CA TRP A 97 -8.79 2.40 -6.73
C TRP A 97 -7.70 1.63 -5.96
N SER A 98 -6.63 1.17 -6.64
CA SER A 98 -5.61 0.31 -6.03
C SER A 98 -4.83 1.02 -4.91
N GLU A 99 -4.59 2.32 -5.03
CA GLU A 99 -3.90 3.10 -4.00
C GLU A 99 -4.68 3.15 -2.68
N GLY A 100 -5.96 3.46 -2.74
CA GLY A 100 -6.80 3.53 -1.54
C GLY A 100 -7.05 2.16 -0.90
N LEU A 101 -7.18 1.10 -1.70
CA LEU A 101 -7.30 -0.26 -1.18
C LEU A 101 -5.99 -0.73 -0.55
N THR A 102 -4.85 -0.41 -1.17
CA THR A 102 -3.53 -0.68 -0.63
C THR A 102 -3.30 0.09 0.68
N ALA A 103 -3.62 1.38 0.73
CA ALA A 103 -3.57 2.17 1.96
C ALA A 103 -4.48 1.58 3.06
N TYR A 104 -5.66 1.07 2.70
CA TYR A 104 -6.57 0.45 3.65
C TYR A 104 -6.05 -0.88 4.22
N LEU A 105 -5.49 -1.75 3.38
CA LEU A 105 -5.06 -3.10 3.77
C LEU A 105 -3.60 -3.18 4.25
N ALA A 106 -2.75 -2.21 3.90
CA ALA A 106 -1.39 -2.10 4.44
C ALA A 106 -1.33 -1.06 5.56
N ASP A 107 -1.44 0.23 5.23
CA ASP A 107 -1.17 1.31 6.20
C ASP A 107 -2.16 1.30 7.37
N HIS A 108 -3.47 1.20 7.06
CA HIS A 108 -4.51 1.18 8.08
C HIS A 108 -4.60 -0.17 8.80
N LEU A 109 -4.69 -1.30 8.08
CA LEU A 109 -4.92 -2.62 8.69
C LEU A 109 -3.79 -3.02 9.65
N LEU A 110 -2.53 -2.77 9.28
CA LEU A 110 -1.39 -3.09 10.16
C LEU A 110 -1.39 -2.25 11.45
N LEU A 111 -1.93 -1.03 11.41
CA LEU A 111 -2.16 -0.21 12.60
C LEU A 111 -3.43 -0.65 13.37
N GLU A 112 -4.47 -1.07 12.68
CA GLU A 112 -5.69 -1.61 13.30
C GLU A 112 -5.39 -2.86 14.13
N LEU A 113 -4.55 -3.77 13.63
CA LEU A 113 -4.07 -4.94 14.38
C LEU A 113 -3.29 -4.58 15.66
N LYS A 114 -2.78 -3.34 15.74
CA LYS A 114 -2.12 -2.78 16.94
C LYS A 114 -3.06 -1.89 17.78
N GLY A 115 -4.38 -1.91 17.51
CA GLY A 115 -5.37 -1.08 18.21
C GLY A 115 -5.37 0.40 17.82
N LYS A 116 -4.67 0.79 16.74
CA LYS A 116 -4.50 2.19 16.31
C LYS A 116 -5.28 2.56 15.03
N GLY A 117 -6.15 1.69 14.55
CA GLY A 117 -6.90 1.91 13.30
C GLY A 117 -7.77 3.17 13.34
N ALA A 118 -8.52 3.40 14.42
CA ALA A 118 -9.34 4.61 14.56
C ALA A 118 -8.50 5.90 14.56
N GLN A 119 -7.35 5.89 15.23
CA GLN A 119 -6.43 7.02 15.23
C GLN A 119 -5.89 7.31 13.83
N TYR A 120 -5.53 6.26 13.08
CA TYR A 120 -5.04 6.41 11.71
C TYR A 120 -6.13 6.99 10.80
N ARG A 121 -7.36 6.46 10.83
CA ARG A 121 -8.48 7.02 10.06
C ARG A 121 -8.74 8.48 10.39
N PHE A 122 -8.69 8.85 11.68
CA PHE A 122 -8.83 10.25 12.09
C PHE A 122 -7.75 11.13 11.46
N GLN A 123 -6.49 10.70 11.47
CA GLN A 123 -5.39 11.45 10.84
C GLN A 123 -5.59 11.61 9.33
N GLU A 124 -6.06 10.58 8.64
CA GLU A 124 -6.37 10.65 7.20
C GLU A 124 -7.54 11.59 6.91
N MET A 125 -8.59 11.57 7.74
CA MET A 125 -9.69 12.54 7.63
C MET A 125 -9.23 13.99 7.87
N MET A 126 -8.32 14.20 8.81
CA MET A 126 -7.71 15.52 9.04
C MET A 126 -6.88 15.98 7.84
N LYS A 127 -6.13 15.09 7.17
CA LYS A 127 -5.44 15.43 5.92
C LYS A 127 -6.44 15.85 4.84
N PHE A 128 -7.52 15.07 4.67
CA PHE A 128 -8.58 15.45 3.72
C PHE A 128 -9.16 16.82 4.02
N SER A 129 -9.56 17.07 5.26
CA SER A 129 -10.12 18.35 5.68
C SER A 129 -9.16 19.56 5.49
N ASN A 130 -7.85 19.33 5.63
CA ASN A 130 -6.85 20.39 5.53
C ASN A 130 -6.48 20.74 4.07
N TYR A 131 -6.53 19.75 3.17
CA TYR A 131 -5.99 19.91 1.81
C TYR A 131 -7.08 19.95 0.74
N VAL A 132 -8.30 19.48 1.03
CA VAL A 132 -9.38 19.39 0.05
C VAL A 132 -10.47 20.42 0.38
N ASN A 133 -10.90 21.16 -0.63
CA ASN A 133 -11.97 22.14 -0.56
C ASN A 133 -12.85 22.05 -1.83
N LYS A 134 -13.88 22.89 -1.94
CA LYS A 134 -14.83 22.85 -3.07
C LYS A 134 -14.21 23.12 -4.44
N GLU A 135 -13.03 23.75 -4.48
CA GLU A 135 -12.38 24.15 -5.73
C GLU A 135 -11.45 23.03 -6.27
N ASN A 136 -10.95 22.17 -5.37
CA ASN A 136 -9.97 21.11 -5.70
C ASN A 136 -10.45 19.68 -5.38
N ASP A 137 -11.68 19.51 -4.87
CA ASP A 137 -12.28 18.17 -4.74
C ASP A 137 -12.73 17.66 -6.11
N PHE A 138 -12.53 16.37 -6.33
CA PHE A 138 -12.96 15.69 -7.54
C PHE A 138 -13.43 14.26 -7.22
N PRO A 139 -14.23 13.63 -8.11
CA PRO A 139 -14.73 12.29 -7.89
C PRO A 139 -13.59 11.26 -7.91
N LEU A 140 -13.70 10.20 -7.11
CA LEU A 140 -12.71 9.12 -7.04
C LEU A 140 -12.44 8.46 -8.40
N SER A 141 -13.43 8.44 -9.29
CA SER A 141 -13.29 7.96 -10.67
C SER A 141 -12.34 8.79 -11.53
N ALA A 142 -12.00 10.01 -11.12
CA ALA A 142 -11.03 10.86 -11.79
C ALA A 142 -9.61 10.80 -11.16
N PHE A 143 -9.43 10.03 -10.09
CA PHE A 143 -8.13 9.88 -9.46
C PHE A 143 -7.24 8.94 -10.28
N GLY A 144 -6.15 9.43 -10.84
CA GLY A 144 -5.14 8.62 -11.53
C GLY A 144 -3.89 8.38 -10.68
N TYR A 145 -3.31 9.45 -10.18
CA TYR A 145 -2.08 9.44 -9.37
C TYR A 145 -2.01 10.68 -8.47
N ARG A 146 -1.12 10.66 -7.49
CA ARG A 146 -0.88 11.80 -6.60
C ARG A 146 0.06 12.81 -7.29
N ASP A 147 -0.39 14.02 -7.50
CA ASP A 147 0.37 15.16 -8.00
C ASP A 147 0.36 16.36 -7.04
N SER A 148 -0.50 16.31 -6.05
CA SER A 148 -0.70 17.35 -5.04
C SER A 148 -1.10 16.75 -3.70
N MET A 149 -1.08 17.54 -2.63
CA MET A 149 -1.59 17.12 -1.32
C MET A 149 -3.11 16.86 -1.36
N ALA A 150 -3.84 17.58 -2.19
CA ALA A 150 -5.28 17.37 -2.37
C ALA A 150 -5.55 16.04 -3.09
N SER A 151 -4.89 15.76 -4.22
CA SER A 151 -5.04 14.50 -4.94
C SER A 151 -4.61 13.31 -4.09
N GLN A 152 -3.56 13.45 -3.28
CA GLN A 152 -3.16 12.43 -2.31
C GLN A 152 -4.26 12.19 -1.26
N ALA A 153 -4.83 13.25 -0.68
CA ALA A 153 -5.90 13.12 0.30
C ALA A 153 -7.17 12.48 -0.31
N ILE A 154 -7.47 12.72 -1.58
CA ILE A 154 -8.59 12.11 -2.29
C ILE A 154 -8.30 10.63 -2.60
N GLY A 155 -7.19 10.33 -3.25
CA GLY A 155 -6.88 8.98 -3.71
C GLY A 155 -6.50 8.00 -2.59
N TYR A 156 -5.99 8.49 -1.48
CA TYR A 156 -5.60 7.66 -0.33
C TYR A 156 -6.60 7.79 0.83
N ALA A 157 -6.80 8.99 1.39
CA ALA A 157 -7.62 9.14 2.58
C ALA A 157 -9.13 9.00 2.32
N LYS A 158 -9.68 9.70 1.33
CA LYS A 158 -11.11 9.60 0.97
C LYS A 158 -11.45 8.19 0.51
N LEU A 159 -10.63 7.59 -0.36
CA LEU A 159 -10.86 6.25 -0.88
C LEU A 159 -10.69 5.16 0.20
N LEU A 160 -9.69 5.30 1.09
CA LEU A 160 -9.54 4.44 2.27
C LEU A 160 -10.82 4.43 3.11
N MET A 161 -11.42 5.60 3.33
CA MET A 161 -12.68 5.69 4.10
C MET A 161 -13.85 5.03 3.38
N VAL A 162 -13.91 5.06 2.04
CA VAL A 162 -14.92 4.32 1.26
C VAL A 162 -14.78 2.82 1.52
N PHE A 163 -13.57 2.26 1.49
CA PHE A 163 -13.36 0.84 1.81
C PHE A 163 -13.69 0.51 3.27
N HIS A 164 -13.40 1.43 4.20
CA HIS A 164 -13.78 1.25 5.60
C HIS A 164 -15.31 1.24 5.78
N MET A 165 -16.02 2.14 5.14
CA MET A 165 -17.49 2.17 5.15
C MET A 165 -18.08 0.89 4.54
N LEU A 166 -17.56 0.46 3.39
CA LEU A 166 -17.98 -0.78 2.74
C LEU A 166 -17.76 -2.00 3.67
N ARG A 167 -16.55 -2.12 4.28
CA ARG A 167 -16.26 -3.20 5.23
C ARG A 167 -17.20 -3.16 6.45
N THR A 168 -17.53 -1.97 6.94
CA THR A 168 -18.44 -1.80 8.08
C THR A 168 -19.87 -2.26 7.72
N GLU A 169 -20.31 -1.97 6.48
CA GLU A 169 -21.65 -2.34 6.00
C GLU A 169 -21.79 -3.84 5.76
N VAL A 170 -20.81 -4.48 5.10
CA VAL A 170 -20.90 -5.90 4.72
C VAL A 170 -20.31 -6.85 5.77
N GLY A 171 -19.58 -6.33 6.75
CA GLY A 171 -18.85 -7.09 7.77
C GLY A 171 -17.50 -7.62 7.28
N ASP A 172 -16.61 -7.91 8.24
CA ASP A 172 -15.22 -8.31 7.99
C ASP A 172 -15.11 -9.55 7.12
N GLU A 173 -15.88 -10.59 7.43
CA GLU A 173 -15.83 -11.86 6.73
C GLU A 173 -16.22 -11.71 5.25
N ASN A 174 -17.34 -11.03 4.98
CA ASN A 174 -17.82 -10.82 3.61
C ASN A 174 -16.88 -9.92 2.81
N PHE A 175 -16.35 -8.89 3.45
CA PHE A 175 -15.37 -7.99 2.83
C PHE A 175 -14.12 -8.75 2.37
N LEU A 176 -13.48 -9.50 3.28
CA LEU A 176 -12.28 -10.29 2.97
C LEU A 176 -12.56 -11.42 1.96
N LYS A 177 -13.72 -12.07 2.08
CA LYS A 177 -14.14 -13.11 1.12
C LYS A 177 -14.33 -12.54 -0.29
N SER A 178 -14.86 -11.32 -0.39
CA SER A 178 -15.02 -10.63 -1.68
C SER A 178 -13.66 -10.29 -2.30
N LEU A 179 -12.72 -9.78 -1.50
CA LEU A 179 -11.36 -9.49 -1.98
C LEU A 179 -10.60 -10.73 -2.46
N LYS A 180 -10.83 -11.90 -1.84
CA LYS A 180 -10.23 -13.17 -2.30
C LYS A 180 -10.78 -13.66 -3.64
N ARG A 181 -11.96 -13.21 -4.04
CA ARG A 181 -12.61 -13.60 -5.30
C ARG A 181 -12.34 -12.61 -6.43
N PHE A 182 -11.92 -11.43 -6.06
CA PHE A 182 -11.59 -10.36 -6.98
C PHE A 182 -10.22 -10.57 -7.61
#